data_a7782ad07c98d477341d97ee7f5e6077
#
_entry.id   a7782ad07c98d477341d97ee7f5e6077
#
_cell.length_a   1.000
_cell.length_b   1.000
_cell.length_c   1.000
_cell.angle_alpha   90.00
_cell.angle_beta   90.00
_cell.angle_gamma   90.00
#
_symmetry.space_group_name_H-M   'P 1'
#
loop_
_entity.id
_entity.type
_entity.pdbx_description
1 polymer ?
#
loop_
_entity_poly.entity_id
_entity_poly.type
_entity_poly.pdbx_seq_one_letter_code
_entity_poly.pdbx_strand_id
1 'polypeptide(L)'
;MNREIEPRLQWVKLYETSGDAGFVCRRCGISRPTLRKWWRRYLAQGIAGMESHSRRPKRSPSTKTGTCEVALILELRSQRNLGARRIQIELKRLHSISLAIATIHKVLCQNQVKPVVKFRLKADFIRYERPVPGDRVQMDTCKIGPGLNQYTSADDCTRYRVLRLYSRRMAANTLDFIDCVIEEMPFPIQRFQTDRGREFFAVKVQERLKEYGIKFRPNKPASPHLNGKVERSQKTDKAEFYATVD
;
A
#
# COMPACT_ATOMS: atom_id res chain seq x y z
N MET A 1 21.70 17.37 -24.65
CA MET A 1 22.59 18.10 -23.71
C MET A 1 21.77 18.59 -22.53
N ASN A 2 22.30 18.55 -21.31
CA ASN A 2 21.54 18.92 -20.12
C ASN A 2 21.27 20.42 -20.13
N ARG A 3 19.99 20.83 -19.94
CA ARG A 3 19.50 22.22 -20.05
C ARG A 3 20.27 23.23 -19.17
N GLU A 4 20.99 22.77 -18.16
CA GLU A 4 21.82 23.60 -17.26
C GLU A 4 23.27 23.78 -17.75
N ILE A 5 23.78 22.86 -18.56
CA ILE A 5 25.19 22.87 -18.99
C ILE A 5 25.41 23.89 -20.11
N GLU A 6 24.46 24.02 -21.03
CA GLU A 6 24.56 24.84 -22.22
C GLU A 6 24.79 26.34 -21.93
N PRO A 7 24.02 26.98 -21.04
CA PRO A 7 24.28 28.37 -20.67
C PRO A 7 25.67 28.57 -20.02
N ARG A 8 26.10 27.63 -19.16
CA ARG A 8 27.41 27.71 -18.47
C ARG A 8 28.57 27.61 -19.46
N LEU A 9 28.43 26.76 -20.46
CA LEU A 9 29.40 26.63 -21.56
C LEU A 9 29.46 27.93 -22.39
N GLN A 10 28.35 28.55 -22.69
CA GLN A 10 28.29 29.82 -23.39
C GLN A 10 29.02 30.93 -22.60
N TRP A 11 28.84 31.02 -21.27
CA TRP A 11 29.53 32.00 -20.45
C TRP A 11 31.05 31.82 -20.49
N VAL A 12 31.48 30.56 -20.38
CA VAL A 12 32.91 30.22 -20.39
C VAL A 12 33.54 30.51 -21.74
N LYS A 13 32.90 30.09 -22.85
CA LYS A 13 33.37 30.36 -24.21
C LYS A 13 33.42 31.85 -24.54
N LEU A 14 32.41 32.59 -24.11
CA LEU A 14 32.37 34.05 -24.28
C LEU A 14 33.50 34.72 -23.48
N TYR A 15 33.85 34.21 -22.30
CA TYR A 15 34.96 34.71 -21.53
C TYR A 15 36.33 34.35 -22.17
N GLU A 16 36.44 33.14 -22.72
CA GLU A 16 37.63 32.68 -23.42
C GLU A 16 37.96 33.56 -24.65
N THR A 17 36.93 33.99 -25.40
CA THR A 17 37.06 34.80 -26.60
C THR A 17 37.24 36.31 -26.27
N SER A 18 36.61 36.86 -25.24
CA SER A 18 36.59 38.28 -24.95
C SER A 18 37.66 38.73 -23.96
N GLY A 19 38.15 37.86 -23.08
CA GLY A 19 39.04 38.19 -21.97
C GLY A 19 38.45 39.13 -20.92
N ASP A 20 37.26 39.67 -21.13
CA ASP A 20 36.61 40.64 -20.24
C ASP A 20 35.47 40.01 -19.42
N ALA A 21 35.76 39.76 -18.15
CA ALA A 21 34.79 39.25 -17.19
C ALA A 21 33.62 40.21 -16.92
N GLY A 22 33.87 41.52 -17.02
CA GLY A 22 32.85 42.56 -16.83
C GLY A 22 31.83 42.53 -17.97
N PHE A 23 32.29 42.40 -19.22
CA PHE A 23 31.48 42.29 -20.40
C PHE A 23 30.58 41.05 -20.33
N VAL A 24 31.16 39.86 -20.03
CA VAL A 24 30.42 38.62 -19.92
C VAL A 24 29.36 38.68 -18.83
N CYS A 25 29.71 39.22 -17.66
CA CYS A 25 28.76 39.34 -16.55
C CYS A 25 27.56 40.22 -16.90
N ARG A 26 27.79 41.38 -17.54
CA ARG A 26 26.71 42.29 -17.98
C ARG A 26 25.84 41.62 -19.05
N ARG A 27 26.46 41.01 -20.05
CA ARG A 27 25.76 40.38 -21.17
C ARG A 27 24.93 39.14 -20.76
N CYS A 28 25.44 38.34 -19.83
CA CYS A 28 24.82 37.08 -19.41
C CYS A 28 24.01 37.19 -18.10
N GLY A 29 23.96 38.35 -17.45
CA GLY A 29 23.23 38.54 -16.20
C GLY A 29 23.79 37.75 -15.02
N ILE A 30 25.08 37.44 -14.99
CA ILE A 30 25.75 36.66 -13.94
C ILE A 30 26.76 37.49 -13.14
N SER A 31 27.02 37.05 -11.90
CA SER A 31 28.04 37.70 -11.07
C SER A 31 29.45 37.20 -11.43
N ARG A 32 30.47 38.07 -11.17
CA ARG A 32 31.88 37.69 -11.35
C ARG A 32 32.29 36.42 -10.58
N PRO A 33 31.88 36.21 -9.30
CA PRO A 33 32.15 34.95 -8.61
C PRO A 33 31.56 33.73 -9.32
N THR A 34 30.36 33.86 -9.93
CA THR A 34 29.70 32.78 -10.70
C THR A 34 30.54 32.44 -11.93
N LEU A 35 30.97 33.43 -12.70
CA LEU A 35 31.82 33.21 -13.87
C LEU A 35 33.14 32.53 -13.47
N ARG A 36 33.85 33.08 -12.46
CA ARG A 36 35.11 32.49 -11.96
C ARG A 36 34.97 31.05 -11.52
N LYS A 37 33.86 30.73 -10.83
CA LYS A 37 33.55 29.35 -10.39
C LYS A 37 33.48 28.39 -11.59
N TRP A 38 32.70 28.73 -12.62
CA TRP A 38 32.51 27.86 -13.78
C TRP A 38 33.75 27.82 -14.66
N TRP A 39 34.48 28.95 -14.81
CA TRP A 39 35.75 28.98 -15.51
C TRP A 39 36.81 28.06 -14.90
N ARG A 40 37.02 28.11 -13.58
CA ARG A 40 37.94 27.18 -12.87
C ARG A 40 37.57 25.74 -13.07
N ARG A 41 36.26 25.41 -13.03
CA ARG A 41 35.80 24.05 -13.24
C ARG A 41 36.00 23.58 -14.67
N TYR A 42 35.80 24.43 -15.63
CA TYR A 42 36.06 24.15 -17.02
C TYR A 42 37.53 23.86 -17.30
N LEU A 43 38.44 24.69 -16.75
CA LEU A 43 39.88 24.45 -16.87
C LEU A 43 40.32 23.12 -16.22
N ALA A 44 39.69 22.73 -15.09
CA ALA A 44 40.05 21.52 -14.35
C ALA A 44 39.49 20.22 -14.94
N GLN A 45 38.25 20.26 -15.44
CA GLN A 45 37.47 19.07 -15.79
C GLN A 45 36.79 19.15 -17.17
N GLY A 46 37.04 20.19 -17.93
CA GLY A 46 36.37 20.41 -19.22
C GLY A 46 34.85 20.53 -19.09
N ILE A 47 34.14 19.97 -20.06
CA ILE A 47 32.66 19.97 -20.11
C ILE A 47 32.04 19.26 -18.90
N ALA A 48 32.65 18.21 -18.38
CA ALA A 48 32.17 17.50 -17.21
C ALA A 48 32.11 18.39 -15.95
N GLY A 49 32.99 19.37 -15.84
CA GLY A 49 33.00 20.38 -14.76
C GLY A 49 31.77 21.31 -14.77
N MET A 50 31.01 21.36 -15.85
CA MET A 50 29.78 22.17 -15.97
C MET A 50 28.58 21.57 -15.25
N GLU A 51 28.65 20.33 -14.81
CA GLU A 51 27.56 19.70 -14.06
C GLU A 51 27.43 20.27 -12.66
N SER A 52 26.17 20.36 -12.18
CA SER A 52 25.89 20.77 -10.81
C SER A 52 26.18 19.63 -9.84
N HIS A 53 27.05 19.86 -8.87
CA HIS A 53 27.21 18.92 -7.76
C HIS A 53 26.05 19.05 -6.78
N SER A 54 25.68 17.93 -6.18
CA SER A 54 24.67 17.89 -5.12
C SER A 54 25.05 18.82 -3.97
N ARG A 55 24.13 19.71 -3.58
CA ARG A 55 24.29 20.61 -2.42
C ARG A 55 23.86 19.94 -1.12
N ARG A 56 23.47 18.67 -1.17
CA ARG A 56 23.03 17.95 0.01
C ARG A 56 24.21 17.74 0.98
N PRO A 57 24.02 17.97 2.28
CA PRO A 57 25.03 17.67 3.28
C PRO A 57 25.49 16.22 3.18
N LYS A 58 26.80 15.98 3.22
CA LYS A 58 27.36 14.64 3.20
C LYS A 58 27.09 13.85 4.49
N ARG A 59 26.88 14.56 5.59
CA ARG A 59 26.49 14.01 6.89
C ARG A 59 25.25 14.73 7.39
N SER A 60 24.26 13.97 7.86
CA SER A 60 23.11 14.50 8.59
C SER A 60 23.25 14.07 10.05
N PRO A 61 23.46 15.00 11.00
CA PRO A 61 23.64 14.64 12.41
C PRO A 61 22.38 14.07 13.06
N SER A 62 21.22 14.23 12.43
CA SER A 62 19.93 13.77 12.93
C SER A 62 19.42 12.61 12.09
N THR A 63 19.97 11.43 12.29
CA THR A 63 19.39 10.20 11.71
C THR A 63 18.31 9.68 12.67
N LYS A 64 17.05 9.71 12.22
CA LYS A 64 15.89 9.23 13.01
C LYS A 64 15.81 7.69 13.13
N THR A 65 16.70 6.95 12.47
CA THR A 65 16.73 5.49 12.46
C THR A 65 18.15 5.02 12.65
N GLY A 66 18.39 4.28 13.71
CA GLY A 66 19.64 3.56 13.96
C GLY A 66 19.69 2.24 13.19
N THR A 67 20.80 1.51 13.35
CA THR A 67 20.99 0.19 12.71
C THR A 67 19.99 -0.84 13.19
N CYS A 68 19.59 -0.74 14.47
CA CYS A 68 18.62 -1.66 15.07
C CYS A 68 17.22 -1.51 14.44
N GLU A 69 16.71 -0.27 14.32
CA GLU A 69 15.41 -0.01 13.69
C GLU A 69 15.39 -0.41 12.22
N VAL A 70 16.51 -0.21 11.51
CA VAL A 70 16.64 -0.66 10.12
C VAL A 70 16.55 -2.18 10.03
N ALA A 71 17.23 -2.92 10.91
CA ALA A 71 17.19 -4.37 10.95
C ALA A 71 15.75 -4.89 11.20
N LEU A 72 15.05 -4.34 12.19
CA LEU A 72 13.65 -4.69 12.50
C LEU A 72 12.70 -4.42 11.33
N ILE A 73 12.87 -3.30 10.62
CA ILE A 73 12.07 -2.98 9.43
C ILE A 73 12.27 -4.03 8.34
N LEU A 74 13.52 -4.43 8.10
CA LEU A 74 13.86 -5.41 7.07
C LEU A 74 13.40 -6.82 7.47
N GLU A 75 13.50 -7.17 8.74
CA GLU A 75 13.01 -8.44 9.29
C GLU A 75 11.49 -8.58 9.13
N LEU A 76 10.70 -7.62 9.61
CA LEU A 76 9.25 -7.60 9.44
C LEU A 76 8.83 -7.65 7.97
N ARG A 77 9.63 -7.05 7.09
CA ARG A 77 9.40 -7.12 5.66
C ARG A 77 9.68 -8.50 5.09
N SER A 78 10.81 -9.13 5.44
CA SER A 78 11.22 -10.43 4.91
C SER A 78 10.35 -11.58 5.43
N GLN A 79 10.06 -11.60 6.73
CA GLN A 79 9.29 -12.68 7.36
C GLN A 79 7.81 -12.62 7.02
N ARG A 80 7.20 -11.43 7.05
CA ARG A 80 5.74 -11.28 6.95
C ARG A 80 5.27 -10.51 5.72
N ASN A 81 6.17 -10.13 4.81
CA ASN A 81 5.90 -9.38 3.58
C ASN A 81 5.03 -8.12 3.78
N LEU A 82 5.22 -7.41 4.90
CA LEU A 82 4.40 -6.25 5.29
C LEU A 82 4.76 -5.01 4.48
N GLY A 83 3.75 -4.17 4.17
CA GLY A 83 3.93 -2.82 3.64
C GLY A 83 4.32 -1.81 4.73
N ALA A 84 4.85 -0.64 4.35
CA ALA A 84 5.38 0.36 5.28
C ALA A 84 4.39 0.77 6.39
N ARG A 85 3.09 0.89 6.09
CA ARG A 85 2.06 1.22 7.09
C ARG A 85 1.87 0.11 8.13
N ARG A 86 1.90 -1.15 7.72
CA ARG A 86 1.78 -2.29 8.64
C ARG A 86 3.04 -2.49 9.45
N ILE A 87 4.21 -2.29 8.85
CA ILE A 87 5.49 -2.27 9.59
C ILE A 87 5.46 -1.20 10.68
N GLN A 88 4.91 -0.01 10.41
CA GLN A 88 4.75 1.05 11.41
C GLN A 88 3.92 0.57 12.62
N ILE A 89 2.78 -0.08 12.35
CA ILE A 89 1.89 -0.59 13.40
C ILE A 89 2.59 -1.67 14.23
N GLU A 90 3.28 -2.61 13.57
CA GLU A 90 3.99 -3.70 14.26
C GLU A 90 5.18 -3.19 15.08
N LEU A 91 5.96 -2.23 14.56
CA LEU A 91 7.04 -1.59 15.30
C LEU A 91 6.53 -0.90 16.58
N LYS A 92 5.39 -0.21 16.49
CA LYS A 92 4.77 0.42 17.66
C LYS A 92 4.25 -0.62 18.65
N ARG A 93 3.62 -1.70 18.16
CA ARG A 93 3.00 -2.75 18.99
C ARG A 93 4.03 -3.63 19.69
N LEU A 94 5.06 -4.08 18.98
CA LEU A 94 6.03 -5.05 19.49
C LEU A 94 7.25 -4.42 20.16
N HIS A 95 7.68 -3.26 19.70
CA HIS A 95 8.93 -2.63 20.10
C HIS A 95 8.76 -1.21 20.67
N SER A 96 7.53 -0.69 20.77
CA SER A 96 7.24 0.69 21.19
C SER A 96 7.95 1.76 20.34
N ILE A 97 8.38 1.42 19.12
CA ILE A 97 9.09 2.31 18.20
C ILE A 97 8.07 3.06 17.34
N SER A 98 8.11 4.40 17.40
CA SER A 98 7.24 5.27 16.60
C SER A 98 8.03 5.93 15.47
N LEU A 99 7.87 5.44 14.25
CA LEU A 99 8.48 5.98 13.04
C LEU A 99 7.42 6.42 12.03
N ALA A 100 7.71 7.48 11.29
CA ALA A 100 6.82 7.90 10.19
C ALA A 100 6.85 6.89 9.04
N ILE A 101 5.71 6.69 8.36
CA ILE A 101 5.59 5.80 7.19
C ILE A 101 6.63 6.17 6.11
N ALA A 102 6.85 7.47 5.88
CA ALA A 102 7.83 7.96 4.91
C ALA A 102 9.27 7.53 5.28
N THR A 103 9.61 7.49 6.57
CA THR A 103 10.91 7.03 7.06
C THR A 103 11.08 5.53 6.79
N ILE A 104 10.08 4.72 7.13
CA ILE A 104 10.09 3.28 6.86
C ILE A 104 10.20 3.00 5.36
N HIS A 105 9.41 3.69 4.54
CA HIS A 105 9.47 3.56 3.08
C HIS A 105 10.86 3.92 2.54
N LYS A 106 11.47 4.99 3.05
CA LYS A 106 12.83 5.39 2.68
C LYS A 106 13.86 4.31 3.01
N VAL A 107 13.77 3.69 4.20
CA VAL A 107 14.66 2.57 4.59
C VAL A 107 14.50 1.41 3.61
N LEU A 108 13.27 1.01 3.28
CA LEU A 108 13.01 -0.07 2.31
C LEU A 108 13.59 0.24 0.93
N CYS A 109 13.43 1.48 0.44
CA CYS A 109 13.99 1.91 -0.85
C CYS A 109 15.53 1.94 -0.84
N GLN A 110 16.14 2.44 0.22
CA GLN A 110 17.61 2.48 0.37
C GLN A 110 18.24 1.08 0.39
N ASN A 111 17.52 0.11 0.93
CA ASN A 111 17.94 -1.31 0.93
C ASN A 111 17.44 -2.09 -0.30
N GLN A 112 16.95 -1.40 -1.33
CA GLN A 112 16.50 -2.00 -2.61
C GLN A 112 15.44 -3.10 -2.45
N VAL A 113 14.62 -3.02 -1.40
CA VAL A 113 13.58 -4.02 -1.13
C VAL A 113 12.44 -3.88 -2.14
N LYS A 114 12.10 -4.97 -2.81
CA LYS A 114 11.02 -5.00 -3.80
C LYS A 114 9.67 -4.58 -3.17
N PRO A 115 8.83 -3.78 -3.87
CA PRO A 115 7.51 -3.42 -3.37
C PRO A 115 6.61 -4.65 -3.20
N VAL A 116 5.73 -4.63 -2.19
CA VAL A 116 4.75 -5.72 -1.92
C VAL A 116 3.79 -5.89 -3.09
N VAL A 117 3.39 -4.79 -3.69
CA VAL A 117 2.44 -4.77 -4.80
C VAL A 117 3.10 -4.12 -5.99
N LYS A 118 3.09 -4.79 -7.14
CA LYS A 118 3.50 -4.19 -8.41
C LYS A 118 2.56 -3.03 -8.73
N PHE A 119 3.12 -1.89 -9.11
CA PHE A 119 2.34 -0.75 -9.56
C PHE A 119 1.47 -1.18 -10.76
N ARG A 120 0.16 -1.02 -10.64
CA ARG A 120 -0.78 -1.16 -11.74
C ARG A 120 -1.41 0.19 -11.99
N LEU A 121 -1.48 0.61 -13.25
CA LEU A 121 -2.28 1.77 -13.64
C LEU A 121 -3.71 1.55 -13.13
N LYS A 122 -4.25 2.54 -12.43
CA LYS A 122 -5.66 2.51 -12.00
C LYS A 122 -6.50 2.62 -13.27
N ALA A 123 -7.21 1.55 -13.62
CA ALA A 123 -8.41 1.73 -14.41
C ALA A 123 -9.42 2.51 -13.56
N ASP A 124 -10.25 3.34 -14.19
CA ASP A 124 -11.31 4.10 -13.51
C ASP A 124 -12.38 3.13 -12.97
N PHE A 125 -12.12 2.57 -11.80
CA PHE A 125 -13.09 1.73 -11.11
C PHE A 125 -13.98 2.60 -10.24
N ILE A 126 -15.27 2.63 -10.56
CA ILE A 126 -16.29 3.21 -9.69
C ILE A 126 -16.32 2.36 -8.42
N ARG A 127 -15.94 2.97 -7.30
CA ARG A 127 -16.03 2.31 -6.00
C ARG A 127 -17.50 2.16 -5.63
N TYR A 128 -17.91 0.91 -5.48
CA TYR A 128 -19.22 0.59 -5.01
C TYR A 128 -19.22 0.44 -3.48
N GLU A 129 -19.92 1.31 -2.79
CA GLU A 129 -19.94 1.35 -1.32
C GLU A 129 -21.34 1.73 -0.82
N ARG A 130 -21.79 1.08 0.22
CA ARG A 130 -23.05 1.43 0.89
C ARG A 130 -22.79 2.47 1.96
N PRO A 131 -23.66 3.49 2.11
CA PRO A 131 -23.46 4.56 3.08
C PRO A 131 -23.85 4.18 4.52
N VAL A 132 -24.67 3.12 4.70
CA VAL A 132 -25.21 2.74 6.00
C VAL A 132 -24.60 1.40 6.46
N PRO A 133 -24.08 1.33 7.71
CA PRO A 133 -23.62 0.09 8.31
C PRO A 133 -24.73 -0.97 8.34
N GLY A 134 -24.42 -2.22 8.04
CA GLY A 134 -25.37 -3.32 8.03
C GLY A 134 -26.36 -3.33 6.84
N ASP A 135 -26.44 -2.27 6.01
CA ASP A 135 -27.28 -2.30 4.80
C ASP A 135 -26.94 -3.49 3.92
N ARG A 136 -25.65 -3.86 3.84
CA ARG A 136 -25.21 -5.02 3.11
C ARG A 136 -23.94 -5.62 3.71
N VAL A 137 -24.06 -6.85 4.15
CA VAL A 137 -22.95 -7.66 4.62
C VAL A 137 -22.63 -8.71 3.55
N GLN A 138 -21.42 -8.68 3.03
CA GLN A 138 -20.92 -9.69 2.10
C GLN A 138 -20.43 -10.90 2.87
N MET A 139 -20.77 -12.10 2.43
CA MET A 139 -20.33 -13.35 3.03
C MET A 139 -19.78 -14.28 1.96
N ASP A 140 -18.68 -14.96 2.29
CA ASP A 140 -18.02 -15.89 1.38
C ASP A 140 -17.24 -16.95 2.14
N THR A 141 -16.97 -18.06 1.47
CA THR A 141 -16.19 -19.18 2.01
C THR A 141 -14.96 -19.45 1.15
N CYS A 142 -13.80 -19.59 1.76
CA CYS A 142 -12.62 -20.02 1.04
C CYS A 142 -11.92 -21.20 1.71
N LYS A 143 -11.34 -22.08 0.90
CA LYS A 143 -10.50 -23.17 1.38
C LYS A 143 -9.11 -22.63 1.75
N ILE A 144 -8.65 -22.97 2.95
CA ILE A 144 -7.31 -22.62 3.46
C ILE A 144 -6.36 -23.79 3.32
N GLY A 145 -6.84 -24.99 3.70
CA GLY A 145 -6.04 -26.21 3.67
C GLY A 145 -6.94 -27.45 3.61
N PRO A 146 -6.36 -28.65 3.66
CA PRO A 146 -7.12 -29.88 3.80
C PRO A 146 -8.00 -29.85 5.06
N GLY A 147 -9.32 -30.04 4.90
CA GLY A 147 -10.24 -30.02 6.03
C GLY A 147 -10.36 -28.65 6.75
N LEU A 148 -9.91 -27.55 6.15
CA LEU A 148 -9.98 -26.23 6.75
C LEU A 148 -10.58 -25.22 5.78
N ASN A 149 -11.75 -24.69 6.13
CA ASN A 149 -12.47 -23.70 5.36
C ASN A 149 -12.74 -22.46 6.21
N GLN A 150 -12.38 -21.31 5.69
CA GLN A 150 -12.66 -20.02 6.31
C GLN A 150 -14.00 -19.50 5.80
N TYR A 151 -14.87 -19.18 6.73
CA TYR A 151 -16.07 -18.39 6.50
C TYR A 151 -15.78 -16.94 6.90
N THR A 152 -16.09 -16.02 6.03
CA THR A 152 -15.82 -14.60 6.27
C THR A 152 -17.05 -13.78 5.92
N SER A 153 -17.41 -12.87 6.81
CA SER A 153 -18.37 -11.81 6.51
C SER A 153 -17.71 -10.45 6.63
N ALA A 154 -18.11 -9.50 5.80
CA ALA A 154 -17.62 -8.13 5.86
C ALA A 154 -18.74 -7.14 5.52
N ASP A 155 -18.95 -6.16 6.37
CA ASP A 155 -19.86 -5.08 6.08
C ASP A 155 -19.34 -4.18 4.97
N ASP A 156 -20.22 -3.81 4.06
CA ASP A 156 -19.87 -3.04 2.87
C ASP A 156 -19.51 -1.58 3.19
N CYS A 157 -20.05 -1.01 4.26
CA CYS A 157 -19.80 0.35 4.72
C CYS A 157 -18.55 0.44 5.61
N THR A 158 -18.58 -0.21 6.76
CA THR A 158 -17.56 -0.08 7.81
C THR A 158 -16.33 -0.92 7.58
N ARG A 159 -16.43 -1.98 6.79
CA ARG A 159 -15.44 -3.06 6.65
C ARG A 159 -15.28 -3.89 7.94
N TYR A 160 -16.20 -3.75 8.87
CA TYR A 160 -16.22 -4.65 10.03
C TYR A 160 -16.32 -6.09 9.55
N ARG A 161 -15.53 -6.97 10.15
CA ARG A 161 -15.34 -8.32 9.64
C ARG A 161 -15.47 -9.35 10.76
N VAL A 162 -16.25 -10.39 10.51
CA VAL A 162 -16.31 -11.59 11.35
C VAL A 162 -15.76 -12.75 10.55
N LEU A 163 -14.99 -13.62 11.20
CA LEU A 163 -14.33 -14.77 10.60
C LEU A 163 -14.42 -15.98 11.53
N ARG A 164 -14.70 -17.17 10.94
CA ARG A 164 -14.65 -18.46 11.62
C ARG A 164 -14.05 -19.53 10.71
N LEU A 165 -13.53 -20.56 11.34
CA LEU A 165 -12.94 -21.70 10.66
C LEU A 165 -13.79 -22.95 10.89
N TYR A 166 -14.06 -23.69 9.82
CA TYR A 166 -14.84 -24.91 9.86
C TYR A 166 -14.16 -26.01 9.04
N SER A 167 -14.39 -27.27 9.44
CA SER A 167 -13.82 -28.42 8.73
C SER A 167 -14.44 -28.65 7.35
N ARG A 168 -15.71 -28.29 7.16
CA ARG A 168 -16.46 -28.55 5.92
C ARG A 168 -17.36 -27.37 5.56
N ARG A 169 -17.67 -27.22 4.27
CA ARG A 169 -18.69 -26.31 3.77
C ARG A 169 -20.03 -27.01 3.78
N MET A 170 -20.88 -26.69 4.76
CA MET A 170 -22.19 -27.32 4.92
C MET A 170 -23.18 -26.33 5.56
N ALA A 171 -24.48 -26.57 5.34
CA ALA A 171 -25.53 -25.68 5.83
C ALA A 171 -25.53 -25.50 7.36
N ALA A 172 -25.16 -26.51 8.13
CA ALA A 172 -25.06 -26.40 9.59
C ALA A 172 -24.00 -25.38 10.00
N ASN A 173 -22.81 -25.42 9.39
CA ASN A 173 -21.74 -24.47 9.66
C ASN A 173 -22.08 -23.06 9.17
N THR A 174 -22.86 -22.96 8.08
CA THR A 174 -23.38 -21.68 7.60
C THR A 174 -24.38 -21.06 8.57
N LEU A 175 -25.24 -21.85 9.18
CA LEU A 175 -26.17 -21.40 10.23
C LEU A 175 -25.44 -20.89 11.45
N ASP A 176 -24.52 -21.70 11.99
CA ASP A 176 -23.68 -21.31 13.13
C ASP A 176 -22.90 -20.02 12.84
N PHE A 177 -22.33 -19.89 11.63
CA PHE A 177 -21.62 -18.70 11.23
C PHE A 177 -22.54 -17.46 11.11
N ILE A 178 -23.76 -17.62 10.59
CA ILE A 178 -24.75 -16.53 10.51
C ILE A 178 -25.11 -16.04 11.92
N ASP A 179 -25.35 -16.95 12.84
CA ASP A 179 -25.67 -16.60 14.23
C ASP A 179 -24.50 -15.84 14.88
N CYS A 180 -23.26 -16.31 14.73
CA CYS A 180 -22.07 -15.59 15.18
C CYS A 180 -21.94 -14.18 14.55
N VAL A 181 -22.23 -14.05 13.27
CA VAL A 181 -22.15 -12.75 12.57
C VAL A 181 -23.19 -11.76 13.12
N ILE A 182 -24.40 -12.24 13.41
CA ILE A 182 -25.47 -11.41 13.98
C ILE A 182 -25.12 -10.96 15.40
N GLU A 183 -24.51 -11.83 16.19
CA GLU A 183 -24.08 -11.50 17.57
C GLU A 183 -22.90 -10.53 17.62
N GLU A 184 -21.92 -10.70 16.73
CA GLU A 184 -20.67 -9.93 16.79
C GLU A 184 -20.72 -8.59 16.06
N MET A 185 -21.62 -8.40 15.07
CA MET A 185 -21.71 -7.13 14.39
C MET A 185 -22.40 -6.07 15.27
N PRO A 186 -21.76 -4.90 15.48
CA PRO A 186 -22.29 -3.87 16.39
C PRO A 186 -23.44 -3.05 15.81
N PHE A 187 -24.09 -3.51 14.76
CA PHE A 187 -25.21 -2.86 14.06
C PHE A 187 -26.15 -3.91 13.45
N PRO A 188 -27.42 -3.59 13.26
CA PRO A 188 -28.39 -4.51 12.67
C PRO A 188 -28.07 -4.79 11.21
N ILE A 189 -28.21 -6.05 10.81
CA ILE A 189 -27.96 -6.49 9.44
C ILE A 189 -29.26 -6.50 8.66
N GLN A 190 -29.32 -5.77 7.55
CA GLN A 190 -30.51 -5.71 6.70
C GLN A 190 -30.47 -6.77 5.59
N ARG A 191 -29.30 -7.09 5.07
CA ARG A 191 -29.15 -8.10 4.00
C ARG A 191 -27.79 -8.76 4.00
N PHE A 192 -27.80 -10.07 3.70
CA PHE A 192 -26.60 -10.80 3.34
C PHE A 192 -26.47 -10.92 1.82
N GLN A 193 -25.29 -10.68 1.33
CA GLN A 193 -24.90 -10.89 -0.05
C GLN A 193 -23.85 -12.01 -0.10
N THR A 194 -24.14 -13.10 -0.83
CA THR A 194 -23.26 -14.27 -0.92
C THR A 194 -23.02 -14.62 -2.38
N ASP A 195 -22.04 -15.47 -2.60
CA ASP A 195 -21.92 -16.20 -3.85
C ASP A 195 -23.08 -17.23 -3.99
N ARG A 196 -22.98 -18.09 -5.01
CA ARG A 196 -23.98 -19.15 -5.25
C ARG A 196 -23.58 -20.49 -4.64
N GLY A 197 -22.84 -20.49 -3.55
CA GLY A 197 -22.51 -21.71 -2.82
C GLY A 197 -23.77 -22.44 -2.34
N ARG A 198 -23.82 -23.75 -2.53
CA ARG A 198 -25.01 -24.58 -2.17
C ARG A 198 -25.35 -24.47 -0.68
N GLU A 199 -24.36 -24.27 0.16
CA GLU A 199 -24.49 -24.10 1.61
C GLU A 199 -25.35 -22.89 1.99
N PHE A 200 -25.35 -21.83 1.18
CA PHE A 200 -26.14 -20.62 1.41
C PHE A 200 -27.58 -20.75 0.93
N PHE A 201 -27.84 -21.64 -0.03
CA PHE A 201 -29.19 -21.88 -0.58
C PHE A 201 -29.97 -22.96 0.18
N ALA A 202 -29.41 -23.58 1.19
CA ALA A 202 -30.11 -24.55 2.01
C ALA A 202 -31.38 -23.96 2.63
N VAL A 203 -32.48 -24.71 2.61
CA VAL A 203 -33.79 -24.26 3.11
C VAL A 203 -33.69 -23.72 4.55
N LYS A 204 -33.02 -24.47 5.44
CA LYS A 204 -32.80 -24.06 6.83
C LYS A 204 -32.09 -22.70 6.97
N VAL A 205 -31.13 -22.38 6.08
CA VAL A 205 -30.44 -21.09 6.08
C VAL A 205 -31.40 -19.98 5.66
N GLN A 206 -32.23 -20.22 4.66
CA GLN A 206 -33.23 -19.24 4.20
C GLN A 206 -34.31 -18.98 5.26
N GLU A 207 -34.74 -20.02 5.96
CA GLU A 207 -35.69 -19.92 7.08
C GLU A 207 -35.09 -19.07 8.23
N ARG A 208 -33.85 -19.37 8.65
CA ARG A 208 -33.16 -18.60 9.69
C ARG A 208 -33.03 -17.12 9.32
N LEU A 209 -32.68 -16.79 8.09
CA LEU A 209 -32.59 -15.41 7.63
C LEU A 209 -33.96 -14.71 7.66
N LYS A 210 -35.03 -15.41 7.34
CA LYS A 210 -36.41 -14.88 7.44
C LYS A 210 -36.83 -14.63 8.89
N GLU A 211 -36.47 -15.50 9.82
CA GLU A 211 -36.70 -15.34 11.27
C GLU A 211 -36.08 -14.02 11.78
N TYR A 212 -34.86 -13.70 11.34
CA TYR A 212 -34.18 -12.46 11.67
C TYR A 212 -34.61 -11.25 10.83
N GLY A 213 -35.51 -11.40 9.86
CA GLY A 213 -35.92 -10.35 8.95
C GLY A 213 -34.84 -9.90 7.97
N ILE A 214 -33.78 -10.69 7.79
CA ILE A 214 -32.61 -10.39 6.95
C ILE A 214 -32.88 -10.83 5.51
N LYS A 215 -32.68 -9.94 4.55
CA LYS A 215 -32.83 -10.24 3.12
C LYS A 215 -31.65 -11.00 2.58
N PHE A 216 -31.91 -12.14 1.94
CA PHE A 216 -30.88 -12.89 1.20
C PHE A 216 -30.73 -12.35 -0.22
N ARG A 217 -29.50 -12.06 -0.64
CA ARG A 217 -29.22 -11.52 -1.97
C ARG A 217 -28.04 -12.25 -2.61
N PRO A 218 -28.29 -13.33 -3.36
CA PRO A 218 -27.23 -14.02 -4.08
C PRO A 218 -26.69 -13.14 -5.21
N ASN A 219 -25.40 -13.23 -5.44
CA ASN A 219 -24.71 -12.55 -6.53
C ASN A 219 -25.29 -13.00 -7.89
N LYS A 220 -25.36 -12.07 -8.84
CA LYS A 220 -25.69 -12.42 -10.22
C LYS A 220 -24.66 -13.43 -10.75
N PRO A 221 -25.05 -14.39 -11.61
CA PRO A 221 -24.09 -15.29 -12.25
C PRO A 221 -22.99 -14.50 -12.95
N ALA A 222 -21.78 -15.04 -12.96
CA ALA A 222 -20.60 -14.45 -13.59
C ALA A 222 -20.27 -13.00 -13.16
N SER A 223 -20.56 -12.63 -11.90
CA SER A 223 -20.33 -11.28 -11.36
C SER A 223 -19.42 -11.31 -10.12
N PRO A 224 -18.15 -11.75 -10.25
CA PRO A 224 -17.22 -11.88 -9.12
C PRO A 224 -16.92 -10.52 -8.44
N HIS A 225 -17.00 -9.42 -9.18
CA HIS A 225 -16.77 -8.08 -8.63
C HIS A 225 -17.74 -7.69 -7.49
N LEU A 226 -18.89 -8.37 -7.39
CA LEU A 226 -19.88 -8.10 -6.34
C LEU A 226 -19.45 -8.59 -4.95
N ASN A 227 -18.50 -9.55 -4.87
CA ASN A 227 -17.96 -10.12 -3.62
C ASN A 227 -16.52 -9.66 -3.32
N GLY A 228 -16.03 -8.72 -4.10
CA GLY A 228 -14.61 -8.32 -4.11
C GLY A 228 -14.05 -7.81 -2.78
N LYS A 229 -14.91 -7.35 -1.85
CA LYS A 229 -14.46 -6.87 -0.53
C LYS A 229 -14.08 -8.04 0.38
N VAL A 230 -14.91 -9.07 0.44
CA VAL A 230 -14.65 -10.29 1.20
C VAL A 230 -13.49 -11.06 0.58
N GLU A 231 -13.49 -11.26 -0.74
CA GLU A 231 -12.40 -11.93 -1.46
C GLU A 231 -11.05 -11.25 -1.22
N ARG A 232 -11.03 -9.91 -1.23
CA ARG A 232 -9.81 -9.15 -0.91
C ARG A 232 -9.34 -9.39 0.52
N SER A 233 -10.26 -9.47 1.49
CA SER A 233 -9.92 -9.73 2.89
C SER A 233 -9.33 -11.14 3.05
N GLN A 234 -9.95 -12.14 2.44
CA GLN A 234 -9.46 -13.52 2.43
C GLN A 234 -8.07 -13.64 1.77
N LYS A 235 -7.85 -12.90 0.68
CA LYS A 235 -6.52 -12.84 0.05
C LYS A 235 -5.46 -12.25 0.99
N THR A 236 -5.83 -11.26 1.77
CA THR A 236 -4.97 -10.67 2.80
C THR A 236 -4.64 -11.70 3.89
N ASP A 237 -5.66 -12.43 4.39
CA ASP A 237 -5.48 -13.47 5.39
C ASP A 237 -4.53 -14.57 4.89
N LYS A 238 -4.72 -15.01 3.64
CA LYS A 238 -3.84 -16.01 3.01
C LYS A 238 -2.39 -15.53 2.90
N ALA A 239 -2.19 -14.28 2.53
CA ALA A 239 -0.84 -13.75 2.27
C ALA A 239 -0.08 -13.35 3.55
N GLU A 240 -0.79 -12.98 4.62
CA GLU A 240 -0.17 -12.35 5.79
C GLU A 240 -0.27 -13.17 7.07
N PHE A 241 -1.24 -14.09 7.13
CA PHE A 241 -1.42 -14.99 8.26
C PHE A 241 -1.16 -16.44 7.86
N TYR A 242 -1.97 -17.02 6.97
CA TYR A 242 -1.84 -18.44 6.66
C TYR A 242 -0.55 -18.83 5.94
N ALA A 243 0.09 -17.90 5.23
CA ALA A 243 1.41 -18.15 4.62
C ALA A 243 2.57 -18.11 5.62
N THR A 244 2.30 -17.76 6.88
CA THR A 244 3.32 -17.64 7.95
C THR A 244 3.10 -18.60 9.10
N VAL A 245 2.03 -19.41 9.04
CA VAL A 245 1.70 -20.45 10.03
C VAL A 245 1.94 -21.78 9.36
N ASP A 246 2.84 -22.59 9.90
CA ASP A 246 3.13 -23.96 9.46
C ASP A 246 2.00 -24.93 9.86
#